data_50b874cdbdc6b72363659f85d9e1e85f
#
_entry.id   50b874cdbdc6b72363659f85d9e1e85f
#
_cell.length_a   1.000
_cell.length_b   1.000
_cell.length_c   1.000
_cell.angle_alpha   90.00
_cell.angle_beta   90.00
_cell.angle_gamma   90.00
#
_symmetry.space_group_name_H-M   'P 1'
#
loop_
_entity.id
_entity.type
_entity.pdbx_description
1 polymer ?
#
loop_
_entity_poly.entity_id
_entity_poly.type
_entity_poly.pdbx_seq_one_letter_code
_entity_poly.pdbx_strand_id
1 'polypeptide(L)'
;MSERTFEPMTKAEVIAAQREWARYVTEQDVDRLLELYDFGTPDEPLLFKPTLADVIRLDRAGARAYFVGGDPDYPNDVGFLNRGWKRVEFQSAAGPILKAGGLGYKDMGHYTFVDADGNATRADYTFAYHKLGGRVLISLHHSSLTWLPPAGS
;
A
#
# COMPACT_ATOMS: atom_id res chain seq x y z
N MET A 1 15.83 11.84 -21.71
CA MET A 1 14.91 11.35 -20.65
C MET A 1 13.50 11.77 -21.01
N SER A 2 12.61 10.79 -21.05
CA SER A 2 11.20 11.12 -21.23
C SER A 2 10.65 11.62 -19.89
N GLU A 3 9.93 12.72 -19.94
CA GLU A 3 9.17 13.18 -18.78
C GLU A 3 8.00 12.25 -18.52
N ARG A 4 7.78 11.97 -17.25
CA ARG A 4 6.61 11.20 -16.86
C ARG A 4 5.42 12.15 -16.84
N THR A 5 4.40 11.86 -17.64
CA THR A 5 3.20 12.68 -17.76
C THR A 5 2.10 12.10 -16.89
N PHE A 6 1.75 12.82 -15.83
CA PHE A 6 0.65 12.43 -14.96
C PHE A 6 -0.68 12.86 -15.56
N GLU A 7 -1.68 12.03 -15.38
CA GLU A 7 -3.02 12.22 -15.94
C GLU A 7 -4.03 12.58 -14.87
N PRO A 8 -5.08 13.33 -15.23
CA PRO A 8 -6.21 13.51 -14.30
C PRO A 8 -6.84 12.18 -13.94
N MET A 9 -7.35 12.09 -12.71
CA MET A 9 -7.99 10.88 -12.20
C MET A 9 -9.17 11.25 -11.32
N THR A 10 -10.01 10.28 -11.03
CA THR A 10 -11.22 10.47 -10.23
C THR A 10 -11.09 9.75 -8.90
N LYS A 11 -11.88 10.18 -7.93
CA LYS A 11 -12.00 9.52 -6.64
C LYS A 11 -12.42 8.06 -6.81
N ALA A 12 -13.34 7.77 -7.73
CA ALA A 12 -13.80 6.41 -8.00
C ALA A 12 -12.66 5.51 -8.47
N GLU A 13 -11.73 6.04 -9.28
CA GLU A 13 -10.57 5.29 -9.73
C GLU A 13 -9.64 4.94 -8.57
N VAL A 14 -9.48 5.85 -7.59
CA VAL A 14 -8.68 5.57 -6.38
C VAL A 14 -9.32 4.46 -5.55
N ILE A 15 -10.63 4.54 -5.34
CA ILE A 15 -11.38 3.52 -4.58
C ILE A 15 -11.27 2.16 -5.27
N ALA A 16 -11.34 2.13 -6.60
CA ALA A 16 -11.16 0.90 -7.37
C ALA A 16 -9.75 0.32 -7.16
N ALA A 17 -8.72 1.18 -7.15
CA ALA A 17 -7.35 0.75 -6.88
C ALA A 17 -7.19 0.15 -5.47
N GLN A 18 -7.84 0.72 -4.48
CA GLN A 18 -7.84 0.18 -3.11
C GLN A 18 -8.50 -1.20 -3.05
N ARG A 19 -9.59 -1.40 -3.79
CA ARG A 19 -10.25 -2.71 -3.88
C ARG A 19 -9.37 -3.73 -4.56
N GLU A 20 -8.64 -3.34 -5.61
CA GLU A 20 -7.68 -4.22 -6.28
C GLU A 20 -6.55 -4.59 -5.34
N TRP A 21 -6.03 -3.63 -4.58
CA TRP A 21 -4.99 -3.89 -3.59
C TRP A 21 -5.45 -4.93 -2.58
N ALA A 22 -6.65 -4.75 -2.03
CA ALA A 22 -7.23 -5.70 -1.09
C ALA A 22 -7.39 -7.10 -1.71
N ARG A 23 -7.85 -7.15 -2.96
CA ARG A 23 -8.04 -8.42 -3.67
C ARG A 23 -6.72 -9.15 -3.88
N TYR A 24 -5.69 -8.46 -4.36
CA TYR A 24 -4.41 -9.10 -4.63
C TYR A 24 -3.71 -9.56 -3.34
N VAL A 25 -3.92 -8.85 -2.24
CA VAL A 25 -3.44 -9.29 -0.93
C VAL A 25 -4.13 -10.61 -0.53
N THR A 26 -5.44 -10.70 -0.64
CA THR A 26 -6.18 -11.92 -0.28
C THR A 26 -5.93 -13.07 -1.23
N GLU A 27 -5.66 -12.80 -2.50
CA GLU A 27 -5.29 -13.81 -3.50
C GLU A 27 -3.82 -14.21 -3.45
N GLN A 28 -3.02 -13.51 -2.65
CA GLN A 28 -1.56 -13.70 -2.57
C GLN A 28 -0.88 -13.51 -3.93
N ASP A 29 -1.41 -12.59 -4.73
CA ASP A 29 -0.90 -12.30 -6.08
C ASP A 29 0.11 -11.16 -6.02
N VAL A 30 1.36 -11.51 -5.69
CA VAL A 30 2.40 -10.50 -5.51
C VAL A 30 2.70 -9.74 -6.80
N ASP A 31 2.67 -10.40 -7.94
CA ASP A 31 3.01 -9.74 -9.20
C ASP A 31 2.01 -8.64 -9.55
N ARG A 32 0.72 -8.90 -9.43
CA ARG A 32 -0.30 -7.88 -9.66
C ARG A 32 -0.32 -6.81 -8.58
N LEU A 33 -0.07 -7.20 -7.33
CA LEU A 33 0.02 -6.25 -6.23
C LEU A 33 1.13 -5.23 -6.49
N LEU A 34 2.31 -5.70 -6.91
CA LEU A 34 3.44 -4.81 -7.22
C LEU A 34 3.16 -3.89 -8.41
N GLU A 35 2.31 -4.29 -9.35
CA GLU A 35 1.91 -3.44 -10.47
C GLU A 35 1.08 -2.23 -10.05
N LEU A 36 0.54 -2.20 -8.83
CA LEU A 36 -0.18 -1.05 -8.30
C LEU A 36 0.74 0.05 -7.77
N TYR A 37 2.04 -0.21 -7.69
CA TYR A 37 3.02 0.75 -7.17
C TYR A 37 3.81 1.39 -8.30
N ASP A 38 4.07 2.68 -8.15
CA ASP A 38 5.02 3.39 -9.00
C ASP A 38 6.38 3.36 -8.30
N PHE A 39 7.31 2.60 -8.85
CA PHE A 39 8.65 2.50 -8.27
C PHE A 39 9.53 3.70 -8.59
N GLY A 40 9.02 4.60 -9.43
CA GLY A 40 9.68 5.86 -9.69
C GLY A 40 10.98 5.74 -10.47
N THR A 41 11.90 6.61 -10.12
CA THR A 41 13.26 6.67 -10.67
C THR A 41 14.24 6.70 -9.50
N PRO A 42 15.57 6.53 -9.75
CA PRO A 42 16.53 6.67 -8.65
C PRO A 42 16.50 8.00 -7.93
N ASP A 43 16.12 9.08 -8.63
CA ASP A 43 16.03 10.42 -8.04
C ASP A 43 14.68 10.67 -7.34
N GLU A 44 13.64 9.97 -7.76
CA GLU A 44 12.28 10.07 -7.20
C GLU A 44 11.72 8.68 -6.99
N PRO A 45 12.25 7.93 -6.00
CA PRO A 45 11.82 6.56 -5.78
C PRO A 45 10.46 6.46 -5.10
N LEU A 46 9.90 5.27 -5.10
CA LEU A 46 8.79 4.92 -4.22
C LEU A 46 9.21 5.15 -2.76
N LEU A 47 8.29 5.62 -1.95
CA LEU A 47 8.44 5.65 -0.49
C LEU A 47 7.39 4.72 0.10
N PHE A 48 7.83 3.54 0.51
CA PHE A 48 6.95 2.52 1.09
C PHE A 48 7.49 2.06 2.43
N LYS A 49 6.77 2.40 3.50
CA LYS A 49 7.03 1.85 4.84
C LYS A 49 5.96 0.80 5.13
N PRO A 50 6.30 -0.50 5.00
CA PRO A 50 5.32 -1.56 5.23
C PRO A 50 4.88 -1.68 6.69
N THR A 51 3.74 -2.33 6.90
CA THR A 51 3.11 -2.47 8.23
C THR A 51 4.01 -3.14 9.27
N LEU A 52 4.61 -4.26 8.91
CA LEU A 52 5.38 -5.09 9.82
C LEU A 52 6.87 -5.07 9.45
N ALA A 53 7.37 -3.92 9.07
CA ALA A 53 8.76 -3.74 8.67
C ALA A 53 9.37 -2.54 9.37
N ASP A 54 10.67 -2.63 9.58
CA ASP A 54 11.48 -1.60 10.19
C ASP A 54 12.22 -0.73 9.16
N VAL A 55 12.24 -1.15 7.89
CA VAL A 55 13.00 -0.49 6.82
C VAL A 55 12.05 0.01 5.75
N ILE A 56 12.27 1.27 5.33
CA ILE A 56 11.53 1.86 4.20
C ILE A 56 12.04 1.25 2.90
N ARG A 57 11.12 0.91 2.01
CA ARG A 57 11.41 0.28 0.72
C ARG A 57 11.32 1.32 -0.38
N LEU A 58 12.36 1.39 -1.19
CA LEU A 58 12.49 2.41 -2.24
C LEU A 58 12.39 1.83 -3.64
N ASP A 59 12.36 0.50 -3.78
CA ASP A 59 12.35 -0.15 -5.08
C ASP A 59 11.48 -1.40 -5.09
N ARG A 60 11.33 -1.98 -6.27
CA ARG A 60 10.50 -3.15 -6.49
C ARG A 60 11.01 -4.37 -5.70
N ALA A 61 12.33 -4.57 -5.67
CA ALA A 61 12.92 -5.71 -4.96
C ALA A 61 12.63 -5.63 -3.46
N GLY A 62 12.77 -4.44 -2.86
CA GLY A 62 12.45 -4.24 -1.45
C GLY A 62 10.99 -4.42 -1.12
N ALA A 63 10.09 -3.94 -1.99
CA ALA A 63 8.67 -4.14 -1.81
C ALA A 63 8.29 -5.61 -1.93
N ARG A 64 8.83 -6.30 -2.94
CA ARG A 64 8.58 -7.73 -3.13
C ARG A 64 9.06 -8.56 -1.93
N ALA A 65 10.24 -8.25 -1.42
CA ALA A 65 10.80 -8.93 -0.26
C ALA A 65 9.84 -8.91 0.93
N TYR A 66 9.22 -7.77 1.17
CA TYR A 66 8.25 -7.64 2.25
C TYR A 66 7.04 -8.58 2.07
N PHE A 67 6.50 -8.62 0.87
CA PHE A 67 5.28 -9.40 0.62
C PHE A 67 5.52 -10.91 0.60
N VAL A 68 6.67 -11.36 0.10
CA VAL A 68 6.93 -12.80 -0.06
C VAL A 68 7.87 -13.40 0.99
N GLY A 69 8.70 -12.59 1.64
CA GLY A 69 9.68 -13.07 2.62
C GLY A 69 10.84 -13.81 2.01
N GLY A 70 11.77 -14.26 2.86
CA GLY A 70 12.87 -15.12 2.45
C GLY A 70 14.04 -14.44 1.76
N ASP A 71 14.03 -13.11 1.64
CA ASP A 71 15.15 -12.37 1.04
C ASP A 71 16.22 -12.10 2.11
N PRO A 72 17.47 -12.56 1.90
CA PRO A 72 18.53 -12.34 2.88
C PRO A 72 18.89 -10.88 3.11
N ASP A 73 18.58 -9.98 2.17
CA ASP A 73 18.79 -8.55 2.35
C ASP A 73 17.77 -7.92 3.31
N TYR A 74 16.66 -8.62 3.56
CA TYR A 74 15.60 -8.20 4.49
C TYR A 74 15.26 -9.35 5.43
N PRO A 75 16.17 -9.69 6.37
CA PRO A 75 16.02 -10.91 7.17
C PRO A 75 14.84 -10.91 8.13
N ASN A 76 14.29 -9.73 8.43
CA ASN A 76 13.13 -9.61 9.32
C ASN A 76 11.79 -9.75 8.60
N ASP A 77 11.80 -9.83 7.27
CA ASP A 77 10.58 -10.00 6.49
C ASP A 77 10.12 -11.45 6.52
N VAL A 78 8.93 -11.68 7.02
CA VAL A 78 8.35 -13.04 7.12
C VAL A 78 7.41 -13.36 5.95
N GLY A 79 7.14 -12.38 5.09
CA GLY A 79 6.20 -12.51 3.98
C GLY A 79 4.79 -12.16 4.41
N PHE A 80 4.41 -10.91 4.21
CA PHE A 80 3.10 -10.40 4.62
C PHE A 80 1.95 -11.22 4.03
N LEU A 81 2.06 -11.62 2.76
CA LEU A 81 1.03 -12.40 2.08
C LEU A 81 0.91 -13.83 2.64
N ASN A 82 2.01 -14.35 3.23
CA ASN A 82 2.02 -15.71 3.78
C ASN A 82 1.15 -15.85 5.04
N ARG A 83 0.70 -14.75 5.61
CA ARG A 83 -0.23 -14.78 6.75
C ARG A 83 -1.62 -15.25 6.35
N GLY A 84 -1.92 -15.34 5.04
CA GLY A 84 -3.17 -15.91 4.54
C GLY A 84 -4.39 -15.04 4.84
N TRP A 85 -4.26 -13.76 4.59
CA TRP A 85 -5.38 -12.83 4.77
C TRP A 85 -6.57 -13.23 3.90
N LYS A 86 -7.77 -13.27 4.49
CA LYS A 86 -9.01 -13.62 3.80
C LYS A 86 -9.85 -12.40 3.46
N ARG A 87 -9.66 -11.31 4.18
CA ARG A 87 -10.40 -10.08 3.95
C ARG A 87 -9.54 -8.88 4.34
N VAL A 88 -9.62 -7.83 3.53
CA VAL A 88 -8.99 -6.53 3.82
C VAL A 88 -10.05 -5.46 3.64
N GLU A 89 -10.29 -4.68 4.68
CA GLU A 89 -11.31 -3.63 4.67
C GLU A 89 -10.66 -2.27 4.89
N PHE A 90 -10.89 -1.35 3.96
CA PHE A 90 -10.44 0.03 4.05
C PHE A 90 -11.48 0.90 4.74
N GLN A 91 -11.03 1.74 5.68
CA GLN A 91 -11.85 2.76 6.32
C GLN A 91 -11.14 4.10 6.19
N SER A 92 -11.44 4.82 5.12
CA SER A 92 -10.88 6.15 4.88
C SER A 92 -11.44 7.16 5.89
N ALA A 93 -10.57 8.02 6.40
CA ALA A 93 -10.96 9.04 7.38
C ALA A 93 -11.90 10.09 6.77
N ALA A 94 -11.66 10.47 5.52
CA ALA A 94 -12.40 11.56 4.86
C ALA A 94 -12.76 11.25 3.41
N GLY A 95 -12.49 10.02 2.95
CA GLY A 95 -12.47 9.66 1.54
C GLY A 95 -11.20 10.18 0.87
N PRO A 96 -10.80 9.59 -0.27
CA PRO A 96 -9.65 10.09 -1.01
C PRO A 96 -9.83 11.56 -1.40
N ILE A 97 -8.77 12.35 -1.19
CA ILE A 97 -8.80 13.80 -1.39
C ILE A 97 -7.90 14.19 -2.55
N LEU A 98 -8.42 15.01 -3.48
CA LEU A 98 -7.67 15.53 -4.59
C LEU A 98 -6.53 16.43 -4.09
N LYS A 99 -5.33 16.19 -4.58
CA LYS A 99 -4.16 16.98 -4.21
C LYS A 99 -4.20 18.34 -4.92
N ALA A 100 -3.53 19.31 -4.32
CA ALA A 100 -3.31 20.61 -4.95
C ALA A 100 -2.69 20.41 -6.33
N GLY A 101 -3.15 21.16 -7.32
CA GLY A 101 -2.71 21.01 -8.70
C GLY A 101 -3.54 20.04 -9.53
N GLY A 102 -4.45 19.26 -8.92
CA GLY A 102 -5.41 18.43 -9.63
C GLY A 102 -4.88 17.11 -10.18
N LEU A 103 -3.62 16.78 -9.95
CA LEU A 103 -2.99 15.56 -10.49
C LEU A 103 -2.55 14.64 -9.36
N GLY A 104 -3.48 13.89 -8.82
CA GLY A 104 -3.22 12.92 -7.79
C GLY A 104 -4.18 13.02 -6.62
N TYR A 105 -4.20 11.98 -5.82
CA TYR A 105 -5.05 11.87 -4.63
C TYR A 105 -4.22 11.44 -3.45
N LYS A 106 -4.68 11.82 -2.26
CA LYS A 106 -4.13 11.34 -0.99
C LYS A 106 -5.26 10.75 -0.16
N ASP A 107 -4.95 9.78 0.65
CA ASP A 107 -5.92 9.15 1.54
C ASP A 107 -5.23 8.68 2.80
N MET A 108 -5.93 8.78 3.90
CA MET A 108 -5.47 8.29 5.20
C MET A 108 -6.63 7.65 5.94
N GLY A 109 -6.36 6.57 6.62
CA GLY A 109 -7.39 5.89 7.40
C GLY A 109 -6.85 4.65 8.07
N HIS A 110 -7.75 3.73 8.33
CA HIS A 110 -7.42 2.41 8.86
C HIS A 110 -7.75 1.34 7.85
N TYR A 111 -7.04 0.24 7.87
CA TYR A 111 -7.49 -0.97 7.21
C TYR A 111 -7.37 -2.15 8.16
N THR A 112 -8.27 -3.11 8.01
CA THR A 112 -8.32 -4.29 8.85
C THR A 112 -8.05 -5.51 8.00
N PHE A 113 -7.09 -6.31 8.43
CA PHE A 113 -6.71 -7.57 7.79
C PHE A 113 -7.26 -8.71 8.63
N VAL A 114 -8.08 -9.58 8.04
CA VAL A 114 -8.68 -10.71 8.74
C VAL A 114 -8.12 -12.00 8.16
N ASP A 115 -7.56 -12.85 9.02
CA ASP A 115 -6.99 -14.15 8.62
C ASP A 115 -8.04 -15.27 8.55
N ALA A 116 -7.60 -16.49 8.21
CA ALA A 116 -8.47 -17.64 8.06
C ALA A 116 -9.18 -18.05 9.36
N ASP A 117 -8.58 -17.70 10.51
CA ASP A 117 -9.15 -18.03 11.82
C ASP A 117 -10.07 -16.93 12.36
N GLY A 118 -10.26 -15.87 11.58
CA GLY A 118 -11.10 -14.74 11.97
C GLY A 118 -10.38 -13.72 12.84
N ASN A 119 -9.07 -13.84 13.04
CA ASN A 119 -8.29 -12.87 13.78
C ASN A 119 -8.07 -11.62 12.94
N ALA A 120 -8.33 -10.46 13.54
CA ALA A 120 -8.23 -9.17 12.85
C ALA A 120 -7.00 -8.40 13.31
N THR A 121 -6.26 -7.86 12.33
CA THR A 121 -5.14 -6.96 12.58
C THR A 121 -5.50 -5.60 11.98
N ARG A 122 -5.54 -4.58 12.80
CA ARG A 122 -5.84 -3.21 12.36
C ARG A 122 -4.54 -2.43 12.21
N ALA A 123 -4.45 -1.71 11.11
CA ALA A 123 -3.30 -0.86 10.81
C ALA A 123 -3.76 0.49 10.30
N ASP A 124 -2.87 1.48 10.41
CA ASP A 124 -3.08 2.80 9.86
C ASP A 124 -2.41 2.87 8.49
N TYR A 125 -3.04 3.57 7.54
CA TYR A 125 -2.42 3.77 6.24
C TYR A 125 -2.42 5.24 5.83
N THR A 126 -1.41 5.57 5.05
CA THR A 126 -1.33 6.82 4.29
C THR A 126 -0.92 6.43 2.88
N PHE A 127 -1.73 6.84 1.91
CA PHE A 127 -1.43 6.63 0.50
C PHE A 127 -1.42 7.93 -0.27
N ALA A 128 -0.53 8.02 -1.24
CA ALA A 128 -0.64 9.00 -2.30
C ALA A 128 -0.70 8.25 -3.63
N TYR A 129 -1.58 8.72 -4.51
CA TYR A 129 -1.84 8.10 -5.81
C TYR A 129 -1.66 9.12 -6.91
N HIS A 130 -1.18 8.65 -8.06
CA HIS A 130 -1.25 9.40 -9.30
C HIS A 130 -1.59 8.46 -10.45
N LYS A 131 -1.94 9.02 -11.58
CA LYS A 131 -2.29 8.24 -12.79
C LYS A 131 -1.21 8.43 -13.83
N LEU A 132 -0.69 7.32 -14.34
CA LEU A 132 0.39 7.31 -15.30
C LEU A 132 0.15 6.17 -16.30
N GLY A 133 0.16 6.47 -17.59
CA GLY A 133 -0.08 5.46 -18.62
C GLY A 133 -1.44 4.79 -18.50
N GLY A 134 -2.48 5.54 -18.12
CA GLY A 134 -3.83 5.02 -17.94
C GLY A 134 -4.06 4.24 -16.66
N ARG A 135 -3.08 4.19 -15.75
CA ARG A 135 -3.15 3.38 -14.53
C ARG A 135 -3.00 4.23 -13.28
N VAL A 136 -3.83 3.96 -12.28
CA VAL A 136 -3.69 4.57 -10.95
C VAL A 136 -2.60 3.81 -10.21
N LEU A 137 -1.59 4.52 -9.76
CA LEU A 137 -0.41 3.95 -9.11
C LEU A 137 -0.18 4.60 -7.74
N ILE A 138 0.35 3.82 -6.82
CA ILE A 138 0.73 4.27 -5.48
C ILE A 138 2.14 4.84 -5.52
N SER A 139 2.31 6.09 -5.12
CA SER A 139 3.61 6.78 -5.06
C SER A 139 4.15 6.90 -3.63
N LEU A 140 3.28 6.79 -2.64
CA LEU A 140 3.61 6.84 -1.22
C LEU A 140 2.70 5.87 -0.47
N HIS A 141 3.27 5.04 0.37
CA HIS A 141 2.50 4.14 1.22
C HIS A 141 3.19 4.01 2.58
N HIS A 142 2.58 4.56 3.60
CA HIS A 142 3.01 4.36 4.97
C HIS A 142 1.96 3.52 5.69
N SER A 143 2.40 2.47 6.33
CA SER A 143 1.55 1.58 7.11
C SER A 143 2.19 1.27 8.45
N SER A 144 1.40 1.22 9.49
CA SER A 144 1.84 0.85 10.83
C SER A 144 0.67 0.24 11.60
N LEU A 145 0.96 -0.60 12.58
CA LEU A 145 -0.09 -1.12 13.45
C LEU A 145 -0.76 0.05 14.18
N THR A 146 -2.08 -0.02 14.32
CA THR A 146 -2.81 0.99 15.05
C THR A 146 -2.39 0.96 16.53
N TRP A 147 -1.97 2.12 17.03
CA TRP A 147 -1.69 2.25 18.45
C TRP A 147 -2.99 2.12 19.25
N LEU A 148 -2.95 1.31 20.28
CA LEU A 148 -4.08 1.13 21.18
C LEU A 148 -3.67 1.60 22.58
N PRO A 149 -4.52 2.37 23.28
CA PRO A 149 -4.22 2.77 24.63
C PRO A 149 -4.12 1.54 25.54
N PRO A 150 -3.24 1.57 26.57
CA PRO A 150 -3.18 0.50 27.55
C PRO A 150 -4.54 0.29 28.23
N ALA A 151 -4.83 -0.97 28.64
CA ALA A 151 -6.05 -1.29 29.35
C ALA A 151 -6.13 -0.47 30.66
N GLY A 152 -7.28 0.14 30.93
CA GLY A 152 -7.49 0.97 32.10
C GLY A 152 -7.05 2.43 31.96
N SER A 153 -6.65 2.86 30.75
CA SER A 153 -6.29 4.26 30.47
C SER A 153 -7.54 5.11 30.20
#